data_8320a308b154ad2e5ff3c1c8bcf26450
#
_entry.id   8320a308b154ad2e5ff3c1c8bcf26450
#
_cell.length_a   1.000
_cell.length_b   1.000
_cell.length_c   1.000
_cell.angle_alpha   90.00
_cell.angle_beta   90.00
_cell.angle_gamma   90.00
#
_symmetry.space_group_name_H-M   'P 1'
#
loop_
_entity.id
_entity.type
_entity.pdbx_description
1 polymer ?
#
loop_
_entity_poly.entity_id
_entity_poly.type
_entity_poly.pdbx_seq_one_letter_code
_entity_poly.pdbx_strand_id
1 'polypeptide(L)'
;MFDFLNEKDRQPPALPEGTVRRRYSIEGQVQGEGFRYRARYAAQSLGLTGWVENEDDGSVTLEVQGDPALFLKLFALIQRSDYIQITSLRQRDLAPDPWERDFRVRGCW
;
A
#
# COMPACT_ATOMS: atom_id res chain seq x y z
N MET A 1 36.81 8.75 -0.70
CA MET A 1 36.26 9.11 -0.54
C MET A 1 35.35 9.51 -0.19
N PHE A 2 34.97 9.65 -0.04
CA PHE A 2 34.31 9.95 0.38
C PHE A 2 33.23 10.22 0.28
N ASP A 3 33.16 9.73 0.50
CA ASP A 3 31.79 10.10 0.37
C ASP A 3 31.52 11.41 1.02
N PHE A 4 31.16 12.25 0.27
CA PHE A 4 30.98 13.59 0.68
C PHE A 4 29.59 13.91 1.17
N LEU A 5 28.63 13.02 0.93
CA LEU A 5 27.28 13.28 1.31
C LEU A 5 27.05 12.80 2.72
N ASN A 6 26.70 13.68 3.62
CA ASN A 6 26.27 13.29 4.95
C ASN A 6 24.76 13.45 5.03
N GLU A 7 24.18 13.24 6.18
CA GLU A 7 22.74 13.29 6.33
C GLU A 7 22.13 14.61 5.90
N LYS A 8 22.85 15.68 6.12
CA LYS A 8 22.34 17.01 5.75
C LYS A 8 22.26 17.19 4.25
N ASP A 9 23.13 16.52 3.52
CA ASP A 9 23.19 16.68 2.07
C ASP A 9 22.24 15.77 1.34
N ARG A 10 21.63 14.84 2.04
CA ARG A 10 20.70 13.93 1.43
C ARG A 10 19.33 14.58 1.35
N GLN A 11 18.84 14.69 0.16
CA GLN A 11 17.52 15.24 -0.09
C GLN A 11 16.58 14.11 -0.45
N PRO A 12 15.37 14.08 0.12
CA PRO A 12 14.41 13.09 -0.32
C PRO A 12 14.06 13.32 -1.78
N PRO A 13 13.79 12.25 -2.53
CA PRO A 13 13.33 12.40 -3.90
C PRO A 13 12.04 13.20 -3.92
N ALA A 14 11.86 13.99 -4.98
CA ALA A 14 10.62 14.71 -5.17
C ALA A 14 9.53 13.72 -5.55
N LEU A 15 8.39 13.82 -4.89
CA LEU A 15 7.22 13.03 -5.26
C LEU A 15 6.38 13.82 -6.26
N PRO A 16 5.66 13.13 -7.17
CA PRO A 16 4.73 13.81 -8.05
C PRO A 16 3.73 14.62 -7.25
N GLU A 17 3.38 15.77 -7.79
CA GLU A 17 2.37 16.62 -7.16
C GLU A 17 1.06 15.85 -7.06
N GLY A 18 0.38 15.98 -5.90
CA GLY A 18 -0.85 15.27 -5.66
C GLY A 18 -0.67 13.86 -5.11
N THR A 19 0.56 13.45 -4.80
CA THR A 19 0.80 12.16 -4.17
C THR A 19 0.15 12.10 -2.80
N VAL A 20 -0.61 11.04 -2.55
CA VAL A 20 -1.28 10.79 -1.28
C VAL A 20 -0.81 9.45 -0.73
N ARG A 21 -0.61 9.39 0.58
CA ARG A 21 -0.39 8.13 1.27
C ARG A 21 -1.58 7.87 2.17
N ARG A 22 -2.19 6.70 2.03
CA ARG A 22 -3.42 6.38 2.76
C ARG A 22 -3.34 5.00 3.38
N ARG A 23 -3.72 4.92 4.64
CA ARG A 23 -3.81 3.64 5.34
C ARG A 23 -5.26 3.22 5.40
N TYR A 24 -5.51 1.98 5.00
CA TYR A 24 -6.81 1.35 5.09
C TYR A 24 -6.77 0.23 6.11
N SER A 25 -7.81 0.16 6.95
CA SER A 25 -8.07 -1.00 7.79
C SER A 25 -9.28 -1.71 7.19
N ILE A 26 -9.08 -2.96 6.80
CA ILE A 26 -10.03 -3.68 5.95
C ILE A 26 -10.54 -4.90 6.72
N GLU A 27 -11.86 -4.99 6.90
CA GLU A 27 -12.49 -6.12 7.55
C GLU A 27 -13.35 -6.88 6.56
N GLY A 28 -13.58 -8.15 6.86
CA GLY A 28 -14.39 -9.01 6.02
C GLY A 28 -13.72 -10.35 5.81
N GLN A 29 -14.10 -11.01 4.72
CA GLN A 29 -13.46 -12.25 4.31
C GLN A 29 -12.25 -11.88 3.46
N VAL A 30 -11.15 -11.57 4.14
CA VAL A 30 -9.98 -10.97 3.48
C VAL A 30 -8.68 -11.70 3.76
N GLN A 31 -8.60 -12.50 4.83
CA GLN A 31 -7.41 -13.29 5.10
C GLN A 31 -7.59 -14.70 4.55
N GLY A 32 -6.49 -15.31 4.09
CA GLY A 32 -6.51 -16.68 3.61
C GLY A 32 -6.99 -16.84 2.18
N GLU A 33 -7.35 -15.75 1.51
CA GLU A 33 -7.89 -15.79 0.15
C GLU A 33 -6.94 -15.18 -0.87
N GLY A 34 -5.66 -15.06 -0.51
CA GLY A 34 -4.68 -14.47 -1.41
C GLY A 34 -4.76 -12.96 -1.51
N PHE A 35 -5.45 -12.31 -0.57
CA PHE A 35 -5.66 -10.87 -0.59
C PHE A 35 -4.34 -10.11 -0.69
N ARG A 36 -3.35 -10.48 0.14
CA ARG A 36 -2.09 -9.75 0.19
C ARG A 36 -1.36 -9.78 -1.15
N TYR A 37 -1.34 -10.93 -1.82
CA TYR A 37 -0.64 -11.06 -3.10
C TYR A 37 -1.42 -10.40 -4.22
N ARG A 38 -2.75 -10.46 -4.17
CA ARG A 38 -3.57 -9.74 -5.14
C ARG A 38 -3.37 -8.23 -5.01
N ALA A 39 -3.29 -7.73 -3.77
CA ALA A 39 -3.03 -6.32 -3.51
C ALA A 39 -1.68 -5.90 -4.08
N ARG A 40 -0.67 -6.74 -3.86
CA ARG A 40 0.67 -6.45 -4.38
C ARG A 40 0.69 -6.38 -5.90
N TYR A 41 0.12 -7.37 -6.56
CA TYR A 41 0.11 -7.38 -8.02
C TYR A 41 -0.68 -6.20 -8.58
N ALA A 42 -1.84 -5.92 -7.98
CA ALA A 42 -2.67 -4.81 -8.43
C ALA A 42 -1.95 -3.47 -8.22
N ALA A 43 -1.35 -3.27 -7.05
CA ALA A 43 -0.63 -2.04 -6.75
C ALA A 43 0.54 -1.85 -7.71
N GLN A 44 1.32 -2.90 -7.95
CA GLN A 44 2.45 -2.83 -8.87
C GLN A 44 1.99 -2.49 -10.29
N SER A 45 0.90 -3.08 -10.73
CA SER A 45 0.39 -2.80 -12.07
C SER A 45 -0.08 -1.36 -12.23
N LEU A 46 -0.44 -0.71 -11.13
CA LEU A 46 -0.90 0.68 -11.13
C LEU A 46 0.21 1.67 -10.78
N GLY A 47 1.43 1.16 -10.53
CA GLY A 47 2.54 2.03 -10.15
C GLY A 47 2.43 2.59 -8.74
N LEU A 48 1.68 1.93 -7.87
CA LEU A 48 1.52 2.35 -6.49
C LEU A 48 2.57 1.68 -5.60
N THR A 49 2.96 2.36 -4.53
CA THR A 49 3.88 1.81 -3.54
C THR A 49 3.17 1.66 -2.20
N GLY A 50 3.78 0.93 -1.28
CA GLY A 50 3.21 0.73 0.04
C GLY A 50 3.45 -0.67 0.57
N TRP A 51 2.50 -1.15 1.37
CA TRP A 51 2.59 -2.50 1.94
C TRP A 51 1.22 -2.98 2.38
N VAL A 52 1.11 -4.28 2.57
CA VAL A 52 -0.11 -4.93 3.04
C VAL A 52 0.27 -6.00 4.06
N GLU A 53 -0.53 -6.14 5.10
CA GLU A 53 -0.24 -7.03 6.21
C GLU A 53 -1.52 -7.59 6.82
N ASN A 54 -1.54 -8.88 7.13
CA ASN A 54 -2.64 -9.47 7.91
C ASN A 54 -2.46 -9.12 9.37
N GLU A 55 -3.56 -8.75 10.02
CA GLU A 55 -3.55 -8.45 11.46
C GLU A 55 -4.09 -9.65 12.25
N ASP A 56 -3.78 -9.67 13.55
CA ASP A 56 -4.17 -10.79 14.39
C ASP A 56 -5.70 -10.90 14.56
N ASP A 57 -6.41 -9.80 14.41
CA ASP A 57 -7.86 -9.80 14.59
C ASP A 57 -8.63 -10.21 13.33
N GLY A 58 -7.92 -10.63 12.28
CA GLY A 58 -8.53 -11.05 11.02
C GLY A 58 -8.65 -9.94 10.00
N SER A 59 -8.37 -8.71 10.38
CA SER A 59 -8.38 -7.60 9.43
C SER A 59 -7.08 -7.58 8.62
N VAL A 60 -7.08 -6.73 7.60
CA VAL A 60 -5.90 -6.48 6.77
C VAL A 60 -5.60 -4.99 6.80
N THR A 61 -4.35 -4.65 7.01
CA THR A 61 -3.88 -3.27 6.88
C THR A 61 -3.23 -3.10 5.52
N LEU A 62 -3.65 -2.09 4.80
CA LEU A 62 -3.10 -1.73 3.49
C LEU A 62 -2.69 -0.27 3.54
N GLU A 63 -1.41 -0.01 3.33
CA GLU A 63 -0.91 1.36 3.21
C GLU A 63 -0.48 1.55 1.77
N VAL A 64 -1.01 2.56 1.10
CA VAL A 64 -0.78 2.74 -0.32
C VAL A 64 -0.47 4.20 -0.62
N GLN A 65 0.44 4.40 -1.56
CA GLN A 65 0.92 5.72 -1.92
C GLN A 65 0.97 5.88 -3.41
N GLY A 66 0.49 7.03 -3.88
CA GLY A 66 0.52 7.40 -5.27
C GLY A 66 -0.62 8.35 -5.59
N ASP A 67 -1.07 8.32 -6.84
CA ASP A 67 -2.21 9.11 -7.29
C ASP A 67 -3.49 8.52 -6.68
N PRO A 68 -4.21 9.28 -5.83
CA PRO A 68 -5.38 8.73 -5.16
C PRO A 68 -6.50 8.33 -6.11
N ALA A 69 -6.50 8.86 -7.33
CA ALA A 69 -7.48 8.43 -8.33
C ALA A 69 -7.34 6.95 -8.68
N LEU A 70 -6.18 6.36 -8.40
CA LEU A 70 -5.93 4.94 -8.67
C LEU A 70 -6.33 4.03 -7.52
N PHE A 71 -6.67 4.59 -6.36
CA PHE A 71 -6.98 3.75 -5.19
C PHE A 71 -8.28 2.96 -5.38
N LEU A 72 -9.28 3.55 -6.04
CA LEU A 72 -10.50 2.81 -6.35
C LEU A 72 -10.23 1.68 -7.34
N LYS A 73 -9.34 1.91 -8.31
CA LYS A 73 -8.95 0.86 -9.25
C LYS A 73 -8.25 -0.28 -8.54
N LEU A 74 -7.41 0.05 -7.56
CA LEU A 74 -6.73 -0.95 -6.75
C LEU A 74 -7.74 -1.89 -6.09
N PHE A 75 -8.74 -1.33 -5.42
CA PHE A 75 -9.76 -2.13 -4.77
C PHE A 75 -10.59 -2.93 -5.77
N ALA A 76 -10.91 -2.36 -6.91
CA ALA A 76 -11.64 -3.07 -7.94
C ALA A 76 -10.88 -4.30 -8.43
N LEU A 77 -9.56 -4.17 -8.60
CA LEU A 77 -8.73 -5.30 -9.01
C LEU A 77 -8.64 -6.37 -7.94
N ILE A 78 -8.50 -5.96 -6.68
CA ILE A 78 -8.45 -6.90 -5.56
C ILE A 78 -9.75 -7.69 -5.47
N GLN A 79 -10.88 -7.01 -5.65
CA GLN A 79 -12.20 -7.61 -5.46
C GLN A 79 -12.69 -8.42 -6.66
N ARG A 80 -11.85 -8.63 -7.66
CA ARG A 80 -12.20 -9.54 -8.75
C ARG A 80 -12.31 -10.99 -8.31
N SER A 81 -11.80 -11.30 -7.13
CA SER A 81 -11.93 -12.65 -6.57
C SER A 81 -13.30 -12.82 -5.92
N ASP A 82 -13.99 -13.89 -6.24
CA ASP A 82 -15.28 -14.21 -5.63
C ASP A 82 -15.16 -14.54 -4.15
N TYR A 83 -13.95 -14.84 -3.69
CA TYR A 83 -13.71 -15.26 -2.31
C TYR A 83 -13.38 -14.11 -1.37
N ILE A 84 -13.12 -12.93 -1.91
CA ILE A 84 -12.77 -11.77 -1.10
C ILE A 84 -14.02 -10.91 -0.93
N GLN A 85 -14.41 -10.67 0.31
CA GLN A 85 -15.55 -9.82 0.63
C GLN A 85 -15.15 -8.80 1.68
N ILE A 86 -15.19 -7.54 1.32
CA ILE A 86 -14.88 -6.45 2.23
C ILE A 86 -16.19 -5.98 2.84
N THR A 87 -16.29 -6.04 4.16
CA THR A 87 -17.50 -5.62 4.88
C THR A 87 -17.31 -4.28 5.58
N SER A 88 -16.08 -3.88 5.84
CA SER A 88 -15.79 -2.59 6.49
C SER A 88 -14.46 -2.07 6.00
N LEU A 89 -14.42 -0.78 5.77
CA LEU A 89 -13.21 -0.12 5.29
C LEU A 89 -13.08 1.20 6.03
N ARG A 90 -12.00 1.35 6.79
CA ARG A 90 -11.66 2.61 7.45
C ARG A 90 -10.37 3.12 6.86
N GLN A 91 -10.24 4.42 6.78
CA GLN A 91 -9.08 5.02 6.16
C GLN A 91 -8.64 6.28 6.86
N ARG A 92 -7.36 6.59 6.71
CA ARG A 92 -6.81 7.89 7.09
C ARG A 92 -5.60 8.19 6.22
N ASP A 93 -5.39 9.45 5.96
CA ASP A 93 -4.24 9.88 5.19
C ASP A 93 -3.04 10.09 6.09
N LEU A 94 -1.87 9.77 5.56
CA LEU A 94 -0.59 9.88 6.24
C LEU A 94 0.34 10.73 5.38
N ALA A 95 1.45 11.16 5.99
CA ALA A 95 2.49 11.83 5.23
C ALA A 95 3.10 10.83 4.22
N PRO A 96 3.30 11.24 2.98
CA PRO A 96 3.96 10.37 2.01
C PRO A 96 5.40 10.08 2.41
N ASP A 97 5.89 8.93 1.98
CA ASP A 97 7.27 8.50 2.19
C ASP A 97 8.03 8.64 0.87
N PRO A 98 8.87 9.66 0.71
CA PRO A 98 9.55 9.90 -0.56
C PRO A 98 10.62 8.86 -0.89
N TRP A 99 10.97 8.00 0.07
CA TRP A 99 12.01 6.99 -0.13
C TRP A 99 11.45 5.64 -0.53
N GLU A 100 10.13 5.45 -0.44
CA GLU A 100 9.51 4.17 -0.77
C GLU A 100 9.53 3.93 -2.27
N ARG A 101 9.92 2.71 -2.68
CA ARG A 101 10.12 2.39 -4.08
C ARG A 101 9.22 1.29 -4.62
N ASP A 102 8.64 0.48 -3.75
CA ASP A 102 7.88 -0.68 -4.22
C ASP A 102 6.69 -0.94 -3.31
N PHE A 103 5.94 -1.97 -3.66
CA PHE A 103 4.83 -2.45 -2.84
C PHE A 103 5.19 -3.81 -2.28
N ARG A 104 5.05 -3.97 -0.96
CA ARG A 104 5.52 -5.16 -0.26
C ARG A 104 4.41 -5.87 0.47
N VAL A 105 4.52 -7.19 0.55
CA VAL A 105 3.70 -8.02 1.42
C VAL A 105 4.46 -8.21 2.71
N ARG A 106 3.85 -7.86 3.83
CA ARG A 106 4.46 -7.96 5.15
C ARG A 106 3.82 -9.09 5.93
N GLY A 107 4.56 -9.59 6.93
CA GLY A 107 4.05 -10.66 7.77
C GLY A 107 3.81 -11.95 7.02
N CYS A 108 4.68 -12.28 6.05
CA CYS A 108 4.56 -13.49 5.29
C CYS A 108 5.34 -14.58 5.94
N TRP A 109 4.73 -15.70 6.22
CA TRP A 109 5.36 -16.91 6.73
C TRP A 109 4.55 -18.13 6.35
#